data_9894f52b0251d42aced71561df104c43
#
_entry.id   9894f52b0251d42aced71561df104c43
#
_cell.length_a   1.000
_cell.length_b   1.000
_cell.length_c   1.000
_cell.angle_alpha   90.00
_cell.angle_beta   90.00
_cell.angle_gamma   90.00
#
_symmetry.space_group_name_H-M   'P 1'
#
loop_
_entity.id
_entity.type
_entity.pdbx_description
1 polymer ?
#
loop_
_entity_poly.entity_id
_entity_poly.type
_entity_poly.pdbx_seq_one_letter_code
_entity_poly.pdbx_strand_id
1 'polypeptide(L)'
;MASCRVCQLDPKNHNFIHFGKTTEGISLYYTNPSKSKELIDTPEKFVFFKTHLDEAKGKGKWIWIFDCAGMRSEHFTSYQFTKSLMQELSNEQMESILGLWILHPNTWMRASIAFIKPLFKSELIQKIRVFENKREALMADLQKAGFTVAAGEWIAKETVLLPLTVKEGIKEKRKSVF
;
A
#
# COMPACT_ATOMS: atom_id res chain seq x y z
N MET A 1 -15.69 11.54 -8.58
CA MET A 1 -16.33 10.26 -8.23
C MET A 1 -15.36 9.16 -8.62
N ALA A 2 -15.32 8.04 -7.87
CA ALA A 2 -14.49 6.90 -8.23
C ALA A 2 -14.99 6.30 -9.56
N SER A 3 -14.07 5.94 -10.46
CA SER A 3 -14.43 5.32 -11.74
C SER A 3 -14.79 3.84 -11.59
N CYS A 4 -14.31 3.19 -10.53
CA CYS A 4 -14.64 1.80 -10.23
C CYS A 4 -16.08 1.66 -9.72
N ARG A 5 -16.91 0.93 -10.46
CA ARG A 5 -18.32 0.72 -10.14
C ARG A 5 -18.54 0.09 -8.75
N VAL A 6 -17.67 -0.85 -8.37
CA VAL A 6 -17.78 -1.53 -7.07
C VAL A 6 -17.45 -0.57 -5.93
N CYS A 7 -16.42 0.27 -6.09
CA CYS A 7 -16.06 1.28 -5.10
C CYS A 7 -17.03 2.46 -5.03
N GLN A 8 -17.88 2.67 -6.06
CA GLN A 8 -18.99 3.64 -5.97
C GLN A 8 -20.04 3.18 -4.98
N LEU A 9 -20.27 1.86 -4.87
CA LEU A 9 -21.22 1.27 -3.93
C LEU A 9 -20.62 1.08 -2.55
N ASP A 10 -19.35 0.66 -2.47
CA ASP A 10 -18.60 0.48 -1.24
C ASP A 10 -17.14 0.92 -1.42
N PRO A 11 -16.78 2.15 -1.03
CA PRO A 11 -15.42 2.69 -1.21
C PRO A 11 -14.32 1.86 -0.53
N LYS A 12 -14.69 1.02 0.43
CA LYS A 12 -13.75 0.15 1.15
C LYS A 12 -13.54 -1.22 0.48
N ASN A 13 -14.26 -1.52 -0.58
CA ASN A 13 -14.21 -2.86 -1.16
C ASN A 13 -12.79 -3.24 -1.62
N HIS A 14 -12.14 -2.38 -2.42
CA HIS A 14 -10.77 -2.60 -2.89
C HIS A 14 -9.72 -1.94 -1.98
N ASN A 15 -10.15 -1.19 -0.98
CA ASN A 15 -9.28 -0.42 -0.08
C ASN A 15 -8.24 0.44 -0.82
N PHE A 16 -8.63 1.06 -1.95
CA PHE A 16 -7.82 2.01 -2.71
C PHE A 16 -8.42 3.41 -2.52
N ILE A 17 -7.86 4.16 -1.56
CA ILE A 17 -8.47 5.36 -1.02
C ILE A 17 -7.65 6.60 -1.38
N HIS A 18 -8.26 7.55 -2.09
CA HIS A 18 -7.69 8.90 -2.24
C HIS A 18 -7.96 9.67 -0.94
N PHE A 19 -6.90 9.97 -0.16
CA PHE A 19 -7.06 10.55 1.18
C PHE A 19 -6.54 11.99 1.30
N GLY A 20 -6.01 12.57 0.23
CA GLY A 20 -5.56 13.95 0.24
C GLY A 20 -4.56 14.28 -0.84
N LYS A 21 -3.88 15.40 -0.63
CA LYS A 21 -2.80 15.88 -1.50
C LYS A 21 -1.64 16.39 -0.66
N THR A 22 -0.46 16.46 -1.28
CA THR A 22 0.67 17.21 -0.72
C THR A 22 0.46 18.72 -0.89
N THR A 23 1.32 19.51 -0.27
CA THR A 23 1.35 20.98 -0.45
C THR A 23 1.63 21.38 -1.90
N GLU A 24 2.27 20.52 -2.69
CA GLU A 24 2.52 20.70 -4.12
C GLU A 24 1.37 20.20 -5.02
N GLY A 25 0.26 19.75 -4.42
CA GLY A 25 -0.91 19.27 -5.17
C GLY A 25 -0.82 17.83 -5.66
N ILE A 26 0.23 17.08 -5.28
CA ILE A 26 0.40 15.66 -5.63
C ILE A 26 -0.66 14.83 -4.91
N SER A 27 -1.41 14.00 -5.64
CA SER A 27 -2.47 13.16 -5.07
C SER A 27 -1.90 12.01 -4.25
N LEU A 28 -2.57 11.71 -3.11
CA LEU A 28 -2.15 10.68 -2.17
C LEU A 28 -3.18 9.55 -2.13
N TYR A 29 -2.72 8.33 -2.41
CA TYR A 29 -3.53 7.12 -2.37
C TYR A 29 -3.02 6.14 -1.33
N TYR A 30 -3.94 5.51 -0.64
CA TYR A 30 -3.66 4.51 0.39
C TYR A 30 -4.32 3.19 0.05
N THR A 31 -3.61 2.11 0.29
CA THR A 31 -4.10 0.75 0.17
C THR A 31 -3.61 -0.08 1.35
N ASN A 32 -4.52 -0.81 1.99
CA ASN A 32 -4.18 -1.87 2.90
C ASN A 32 -4.91 -3.15 2.47
N PRO A 33 -4.23 -4.13 1.88
CA PRO A 33 -4.87 -5.35 1.39
C PRO A 33 -5.58 -6.16 2.47
N SER A 34 -5.14 -6.09 3.72
CA SER A 34 -5.81 -6.81 4.83
C SER A 34 -7.21 -6.27 5.15
N LYS A 35 -7.51 -5.05 4.69
CA LYS A 35 -8.83 -4.40 4.83
C LYS A 35 -9.69 -4.53 3.58
N SER A 36 -9.15 -5.06 2.49
CA SER A 36 -9.90 -5.33 1.26
C SER A 36 -10.85 -6.51 1.46
N LYS A 37 -12.03 -6.43 0.86
CA LYS A 37 -12.99 -7.54 0.86
C LYS A 37 -12.67 -8.61 -0.18
N GLU A 38 -11.88 -8.25 -1.19
CA GLU A 38 -11.48 -9.16 -2.25
C GLU A 38 -10.05 -9.65 -2.05
N LEU A 39 -9.91 -10.95 -1.81
CA LEU A 39 -8.63 -11.61 -1.56
C LEU A 39 -8.15 -12.50 -2.71
N ILE A 40 -9.03 -12.83 -3.65
CA ILE A 40 -8.76 -13.79 -4.73
C ILE A 40 -8.34 -13.06 -6.00
N ASP A 41 -7.34 -13.59 -6.71
CA ASP A 41 -6.93 -13.11 -8.03
C ASP A 41 -7.91 -13.59 -9.09
N THR A 42 -8.82 -12.71 -9.49
CA THR A 42 -9.81 -12.95 -10.55
C THR A 42 -9.59 -11.98 -11.71
N PRO A 43 -10.11 -12.28 -12.91
CA PRO A 43 -10.10 -11.35 -14.04
C PRO A 43 -10.74 -10.00 -13.68
N GLU A 44 -11.83 -10.03 -12.91
CA GLU A 44 -12.54 -8.84 -12.44
C GLU A 44 -11.64 -7.99 -11.55
N LYS A 45 -10.90 -8.60 -10.61
CA LYS A 45 -9.94 -7.91 -9.75
C LYS A 45 -8.87 -7.21 -10.56
N PHE A 46 -8.37 -7.84 -11.61
CA PHE A 46 -7.39 -7.25 -12.51
C PHE A 46 -7.94 -5.99 -13.19
N VAL A 47 -9.15 -6.06 -13.73
CA VAL A 47 -9.84 -4.92 -14.36
C VAL A 47 -10.05 -3.79 -13.35
N PHE A 48 -10.53 -4.10 -12.15
CA PHE A 48 -10.74 -3.11 -11.10
C PHE A 48 -9.43 -2.45 -10.66
N PHE A 49 -8.37 -3.23 -10.52
CA PHE A 49 -7.06 -2.71 -10.16
C PHE A 49 -6.54 -1.73 -11.21
N LYS A 50 -6.61 -2.10 -12.49
CA LYS A 50 -6.25 -1.24 -13.62
C LYS A 50 -7.07 0.05 -13.64
N THR A 51 -8.39 -0.06 -13.41
CA THR A 51 -9.31 1.10 -13.35
C THR A 51 -8.86 2.10 -12.26
N HIS A 52 -8.44 1.61 -11.09
CA HIS A 52 -7.96 2.49 -10.02
C HIS A 52 -6.64 3.16 -10.36
N LEU A 53 -5.73 2.47 -11.02
CA LEU A 53 -4.46 3.06 -11.48
C LEU A 53 -4.71 4.12 -12.57
N ASP A 54 -5.64 3.89 -13.48
CA ASP A 54 -6.04 4.87 -14.50
C ASP A 54 -6.70 6.10 -13.87
N GLU A 55 -7.53 5.90 -12.85
CA GLU A 55 -8.12 7.00 -12.08
C GLU A 55 -7.07 7.86 -11.38
N ALA A 56 -6.09 7.21 -10.74
CA ALA A 56 -5.00 7.91 -10.06
C ALA A 56 -4.15 8.70 -11.06
N LYS A 57 -3.78 8.09 -12.20
CA LYS A 57 -3.07 8.75 -13.30
C LYS A 57 -3.87 9.94 -13.84
N GLY A 58 -5.17 9.80 -14.01
CA GLY A 58 -6.05 10.88 -14.50
C GLY A 58 -6.07 12.13 -13.63
N LYS A 59 -5.64 12.01 -12.37
CA LYS A 59 -5.44 13.14 -11.44
C LYS A 59 -4.03 13.73 -11.48
N GLY A 60 -3.17 13.28 -12.38
CA GLY A 60 -1.78 13.73 -12.56
C GLY A 60 -0.78 12.91 -11.78
N LYS A 61 0.22 13.57 -11.20
CA LYS A 61 1.24 12.90 -10.37
C LYS A 61 0.67 12.46 -9.02
N TRP A 62 1.09 11.30 -8.53
CA TRP A 62 0.57 10.74 -7.30
C TRP A 62 1.58 9.87 -6.55
N ILE A 63 1.35 9.69 -5.26
CA ILE A 63 2.11 8.81 -4.38
C ILE A 63 1.16 7.71 -3.89
N TRP A 64 1.63 6.49 -3.98
CA TRP A 64 0.93 5.31 -3.49
C TRP A 64 1.51 4.86 -2.15
N ILE A 65 0.69 4.88 -1.11
CA ILE A 65 1.03 4.35 0.20
C ILE A 65 0.41 2.97 0.34
N PHE A 66 1.28 1.98 0.45
CA PHE A 66 0.90 0.57 0.58
C PHE A 66 1.19 0.10 2.01
N ASP A 67 0.14 -0.08 2.80
CA ASP A 67 0.24 -0.47 4.20
C ASP A 67 0.11 -1.98 4.36
N CYS A 68 1.15 -2.61 4.88
CA CYS A 68 1.21 -4.06 5.10
C CYS A 68 0.72 -4.48 6.48
N ALA A 69 0.17 -3.55 7.26
CA ALA A 69 -0.36 -3.88 8.58
C ALA A 69 -1.49 -4.92 8.48
N GLY A 70 -1.38 -6.01 9.25
CA GLY A 70 -2.35 -7.11 9.23
C GLY A 70 -2.29 -8.04 8.01
N MET A 71 -1.40 -7.78 7.04
CA MET A 71 -1.25 -8.65 5.87
C MET A 71 -0.72 -10.04 6.24
N ARG A 72 -1.32 -11.05 5.64
CA ARG A 72 -0.93 -12.46 5.67
C ARG A 72 -0.71 -12.94 4.25
N SER A 73 -0.31 -14.20 4.08
CA SER A 73 -0.08 -14.80 2.76
C SER A 73 -1.26 -14.69 1.80
N GLU A 74 -2.48 -14.83 2.30
CA GLU A 74 -3.72 -14.74 1.52
C GLU A 74 -4.02 -13.34 0.95
N HIS A 75 -3.35 -12.31 1.46
CA HIS A 75 -3.53 -10.93 1.00
C HIS A 75 -2.56 -10.54 -0.14
N PHE A 76 -1.61 -11.41 -0.46
CA PHE A 76 -0.69 -11.15 -1.56
C PHE A 76 -1.28 -11.62 -2.88
N THR A 77 -1.07 -10.82 -3.91
CA THR A 77 -1.38 -11.24 -5.27
C THR A 77 -0.41 -12.32 -5.72
N SER A 78 -0.87 -13.22 -6.57
CA SER A 78 0.00 -14.23 -7.17
C SER A 78 1.09 -13.59 -8.03
N TYR A 79 2.19 -14.30 -8.22
CA TYR A 79 3.25 -13.89 -9.14
C TYR A 79 2.69 -13.64 -10.56
N GLN A 80 1.82 -14.53 -11.03
CA GLN A 80 1.24 -14.44 -12.36
C GLN A 80 0.37 -13.18 -12.50
N PHE A 81 -0.47 -12.89 -11.50
CA PHE A 81 -1.28 -11.67 -11.47
C PHE A 81 -0.38 -10.41 -11.51
N THR A 82 0.64 -10.36 -10.66
CA THR A 82 1.58 -9.23 -10.61
C THR A 82 2.32 -9.06 -11.93
N LYS A 83 2.77 -10.16 -12.54
CA LYS A 83 3.44 -10.15 -13.85
C LYS A 83 2.52 -9.57 -14.93
N SER A 84 1.30 -10.08 -15.02
CA SER A 84 0.31 -9.58 -16.00
C SER A 84 0.02 -8.09 -15.80
N LEU A 85 -0.14 -7.66 -14.55
CA LEU A 85 -0.36 -6.24 -14.24
C LEU A 85 0.82 -5.37 -14.67
N MET A 86 2.05 -5.79 -14.40
CA MET A 86 3.26 -5.04 -14.79
C MET A 86 3.44 -4.96 -16.31
N GLN A 87 3.02 -5.98 -17.05
CA GLN A 87 3.05 -5.98 -18.51
C GLN A 87 2.01 -5.04 -19.12
N GLU A 88 0.86 -4.89 -18.47
CA GLU A 88 -0.22 -4.01 -18.91
C GLU A 88 -0.04 -2.54 -18.52
N LEU A 89 0.84 -2.24 -17.56
CA LEU A 89 1.09 -0.86 -17.14
C LEU A 89 1.78 -0.06 -18.26
N SER A 90 1.11 0.99 -18.73
CA SER A 90 1.69 1.92 -19.70
C SER A 90 2.85 2.73 -19.11
N ASN A 91 3.72 3.26 -19.95
CA ASN A 91 4.77 4.15 -19.48
C ASN A 91 4.20 5.39 -18.78
N GLU A 92 3.11 5.94 -19.27
CA GLU A 92 2.44 7.08 -18.65
C GLU A 92 1.91 6.77 -17.23
N GLN A 93 1.38 5.56 -17.00
CA GLN A 93 0.97 5.13 -15.66
C GLN A 93 2.18 5.06 -14.73
N MET A 94 3.27 4.47 -15.20
CA MET A 94 4.52 4.36 -14.44
C MET A 94 5.14 5.73 -14.13
N GLU A 95 5.13 6.65 -15.08
CA GLU A 95 5.65 8.01 -14.90
C GLU A 95 4.80 8.85 -13.96
N SER A 96 3.48 8.61 -13.91
CA SER A 96 2.58 9.33 -13.02
C SER A 96 2.80 8.99 -11.54
N ILE A 97 3.31 7.77 -11.23
CA ILE A 97 3.67 7.36 -9.88
C ILE A 97 4.98 8.05 -9.48
N LEU A 98 4.95 8.93 -8.49
CA LEU A 98 6.15 9.57 -7.93
C LEU A 98 6.79 8.77 -6.81
N GLY A 99 6.01 7.94 -6.12
CA GLY A 99 6.51 7.10 -5.05
C GLY A 99 5.57 5.94 -4.75
N LEU A 100 6.16 4.79 -4.44
CA LEU A 100 5.48 3.64 -3.84
C LEU A 100 6.05 3.46 -2.44
N TRP A 101 5.29 3.85 -1.43
CA TRP A 101 5.72 3.89 -0.05
C TRP A 101 5.10 2.75 0.73
N ILE A 102 5.94 1.86 1.23
CA ILE A 102 5.55 0.64 1.92
C ILE A 102 5.65 0.88 3.42
N LEU A 103 4.50 0.81 4.11
CA LEU A 103 4.41 0.93 5.55
C LEU A 103 4.28 -0.44 6.20
N HIS A 104 4.76 -0.57 7.43
CA HIS A 104 4.66 -1.78 8.26
C HIS A 104 5.07 -3.08 7.53
N PRO A 105 6.25 -3.10 6.85
CA PRO A 105 6.67 -4.26 6.10
C PRO A 105 6.87 -5.46 7.04
N ASN A 106 6.15 -6.53 6.77
CA ASN A 106 6.35 -7.81 7.45
C ASN A 106 7.29 -8.74 6.65
N THR A 107 7.63 -9.89 7.21
CA THR A 107 8.52 -10.86 6.57
C THR A 107 8.00 -11.30 5.20
N TRP A 108 6.68 -11.50 5.06
CA TRP A 108 6.05 -11.86 3.79
C TRP A 108 6.21 -10.77 2.74
N MET A 109 6.00 -9.52 3.10
CA MET A 109 6.18 -8.40 2.17
C MET A 109 7.64 -8.28 1.73
N ARG A 110 8.60 -8.42 2.64
CA ARG A 110 10.03 -8.36 2.29
C ARG A 110 10.41 -9.46 1.30
N ALA A 111 9.95 -10.69 1.55
CA ALA A 111 10.14 -11.81 0.63
C ALA A 111 9.44 -11.56 -0.71
N SER A 112 8.21 -11.09 -0.70
CA SER A 112 7.44 -10.79 -1.92
C SER A 112 8.11 -9.70 -2.75
N ILE A 113 8.56 -8.60 -2.15
CA ILE A 113 9.29 -7.54 -2.87
C ILE A 113 10.54 -8.11 -3.54
N ALA A 114 11.33 -8.90 -2.83
CA ALA A 114 12.53 -9.52 -3.42
C ALA A 114 12.18 -10.40 -4.61
N PHE A 115 11.07 -11.14 -4.53
CA PHE A 115 10.63 -12.05 -5.58
C PHE A 115 10.02 -11.35 -6.79
N ILE A 116 9.23 -10.28 -6.59
CA ILE A 116 8.56 -9.54 -7.66
C ILE A 116 9.41 -8.39 -8.23
N LYS A 117 10.46 -7.97 -7.52
CA LYS A 117 11.34 -6.88 -7.94
C LYS A 117 11.84 -7.02 -9.39
N PRO A 118 12.22 -8.21 -9.88
CA PRO A 118 12.63 -8.37 -11.28
C PRO A 118 11.53 -8.08 -12.31
N LEU A 119 10.26 -8.07 -11.91
CA LEU A 119 9.13 -7.74 -12.78
C LEU A 119 8.93 -6.23 -12.94
N PHE A 120 9.45 -5.44 -12.00
CA PHE A 120 9.32 -3.99 -12.04
C PHE A 120 10.33 -3.37 -13.00
N LYS A 121 9.89 -2.35 -13.72
CA LYS A 121 10.81 -1.49 -14.47
C LYS A 121 11.74 -0.77 -13.48
N SER A 122 12.96 -0.49 -13.91
CA SER A 122 13.99 0.15 -13.07
C SER A 122 13.52 1.47 -12.46
N GLU A 123 12.73 2.24 -13.20
CA GLU A 123 12.19 3.53 -12.79
C GLU A 123 11.23 3.39 -11.61
N LEU A 124 10.40 2.33 -11.58
CA LEU A 124 9.49 2.09 -10.46
C LEU A 124 10.25 1.61 -9.22
N ILE A 125 11.28 0.78 -9.42
CA ILE A 125 12.10 0.27 -8.30
C ILE A 125 12.74 1.45 -7.54
N GLN A 126 13.23 2.45 -8.24
CA GLN A 126 13.83 3.64 -7.64
C GLN A 126 12.84 4.50 -6.83
N LYS A 127 11.54 4.37 -7.13
CA LYS A 127 10.46 5.08 -6.45
C LYS A 127 9.93 4.34 -5.21
N ILE A 128 10.38 3.10 -4.97
CA ILE A 128 9.97 2.33 -3.80
C ILE A 128 10.72 2.83 -2.57
N ARG A 129 9.96 3.18 -1.53
CA ARG A 129 10.49 3.49 -0.19
C ARG A 129 9.83 2.57 0.83
N VAL A 130 10.64 2.02 1.73
CA VAL A 130 10.17 1.15 2.81
C VAL A 130 10.36 1.88 4.13
N PHE A 131 9.27 2.06 4.86
CA PHE A 131 9.27 2.71 6.16
C PHE A 131 9.17 1.66 7.26
N GLU A 132 10.14 1.66 8.14
CA GLU A 132 10.12 0.79 9.31
C GLU A 132 9.19 1.32 10.39
N ASN A 133 8.70 0.43 11.27
CA ASN A 133 7.59 0.61 12.22
C ASN A 133 7.80 1.68 13.32
N LYS A 134 8.46 2.79 13.01
CA LYS A 134 8.61 3.93 13.91
C LYS A 134 7.68 5.04 13.47
N ARG A 135 6.57 5.18 14.16
CA ARG A 135 5.54 6.20 13.86
C ARG A 135 6.12 7.60 13.74
N GLU A 136 6.99 7.98 14.65
CA GLU A 136 7.61 9.32 14.69
C GLU A 136 8.50 9.55 13.45
N ALA A 137 9.31 8.56 13.07
CA ALA A 137 10.13 8.64 11.87
C ALA A 137 9.26 8.73 10.62
N LEU A 138 8.17 7.93 10.55
CA LEU A 138 7.22 8.00 9.44
C LEU A 138 6.61 9.39 9.34
N MET A 139 6.12 9.96 10.44
CA MET A 139 5.49 11.29 10.44
C MET A 139 6.47 12.39 10.01
N ALA A 140 7.72 12.31 10.46
CA ALA A 140 8.76 13.24 10.04
C ALA A 140 9.06 13.15 8.55
N ASP A 141 9.10 11.95 7.99
CA ASP A 141 9.32 11.72 6.57
C ASP A 141 8.12 12.15 5.72
N LEU A 142 6.88 11.94 6.19
CA LEU A 142 5.67 12.45 5.54
C LEU A 142 5.67 13.98 5.47
N GLN A 143 6.05 14.66 6.56
CA GLN A 143 6.18 16.12 6.56
C GLN A 143 7.23 16.62 5.57
N LYS A 144 8.42 16.01 5.54
CA LYS A 144 9.47 16.34 4.56
C LYS A 144 9.01 16.13 3.11
N ALA A 145 8.14 15.18 2.87
CA ALA A 145 7.56 14.91 1.56
C ALA A 145 6.39 15.84 1.21
N GLY A 146 6.12 16.85 2.03
CA GLY A 146 5.09 17.87 1.77
C GLY A 146 3.66 17.40 2.03
N PHE A 147 3.45 16.39 2.88
CA PHE A 147 2.09 16.01 3.28
C PHE A 147 1.43 17.17 4.02
N THR A 148 0.19 17.46 3.68
CA THR A 148 -0.62 18.41 4.44
C THR A 148 -0.88 17.85 5.84
N VAL A 149 -1.16 18.73 6.81
CA VAL A 149 -1.51 18.33 8.18
C VAL A 149 -2.68 17.34 8.17
N ALA A 150 -3.72 17.64 7.40
CA ALA A 150 -4.88 16.76 7.29
C ALA A 150 -4.55 15.36 6.73
N ALA A 151 -3.68 15.27 5.73
CA ALA A 151 -3.22 14.00 5.19
C ALA A 151 -2.36 13.23 6.20
N GLY A 152 -1.51 13.92 6.94
CA GLY A 152 -0.70 13.35 8.01
C GLY A 152 -1.55 12.79 9.15
N GLU A 153 -2.54 13.54 9.60
CA GLU A 153 -3.49 13.11 10.63
C GLU A 153 -4.32 11.90 10.18
N TRP A 154 -4.76 11.90 8.92
CA TRP A 154 -5.51 10.78 8.35
C TRP A 154 -4.67 9.50 8.37
N ILE A 155 -3.44 9.53 7.88
CA ILE A 155 -2.52 8.38 7.91
C ILE A 155 -2.23 7.95 9.36
N ALA A 156 -1.97 8.89 10.25
CA ALA A 156 -1.71 8.58 11.65
C ALA A 156 -2.90 7.85 12.30
N LYS A 157 -4.13 8.28 12.00
CA LYS A 157 -5.36 7.63 12.48
C LYS A 157 -5.56 6.26 11.85
N GLU A 158 -5.35 6.14 10.54
CA GLU A 158 -5.58 4.89 9.82
C GLU A 158 -4.59 3.79 10.20
N THR A 159 -3.34 4.15 10.51
CA THR A 159 -2.28 3.20 10.88
C THR A 159 -2.23 2.86 12.37
N VAL A 160 -2.92 3.61 13.24
CA VAL A 160 -2.94 3.36 14.72
C VAL A 160 -3.84 2.20 15.11
N LEU A 161 -4.78 1.80 14.27
CA LEU A 161 -5.84 0.84 14.61
C LEU A 161 -5.42 -0.63 14.65
N LEU A 162 -4.13 -0.94 14.51
CA LEU A 162 -3.67 -2.30 14.80
C LEU A 162 -3.05 -2.32 16.19
N PRO A 163 -3.58 -3.10 17.13
CA PRO A 163 -2.91 -3.33 18.39
C PRO A 163 -1.51 -3.86 18.09
N LEU A 164 -0.51 -3.30 18.73
CA LEU A 164 0.82 -3.91 18.83
C LEU A 164 0.57 -5.35 19.24
N THR A 165 0.64 -6.27 18.28
CA THR A 165 0.45 -7.69 18.58
C THR A 165 1.55 -8.07 19.56
N VAL A 166 1.12 -8.27 20.78
CA VAL A 166 1.80 -8.85 21.93
C VAL A 166 2.81 -9.89 21.49
N LYS A 167 4.07 -9.48 21.31
CA LYS A 167 5.21 -10.40 21.30
C LYS A 167 5.87 -10.48 22.69
N GLU A 168 5.23 -9.96 23.73
CA GLU A 168 5.77 -10.00 25.09
C GLU A 168 5.25 -11.16 25.95
N GLY A 169 4.37 -12.04 25.45
CA GLY A 169 3.74 -13.10 26.26
C GLY A 169 4.39 -14.48 26.22
N ILE A 170 5.48 -14.72 25.48
CA ILE A 170 6.02 -16.09 25.30
C ILE A 170 7.38 -16.34 25.97
N LYS A 171 7.98 -15.35 26.60
CA LYS A 171 9.30 -15.53 27.27
C LYS A 171 9.25 -15.89 28.77
N GLU A 172 8.09 -15.90 29.41
CA GLU A 172 8.04 -16.16 30.86
C GLU A 172 7.57 -17.55 31.30
N LYS A 173 7.24 -18.47 30.39
CA LYS A 173 6.79 -19.85 30.78
C LYS A 173 7.84 -20.96 30.56
N ARG A 174 9.13 -20.64 30.48
CA ARG A 174 10.18 -21.68 30.39
C ARG A 174 11.20 -21.67 31.53
N LYS A 175 10.86 -21.11 32.70
CA LYS A 175 11.73 -21.15 33.87
C LYS A 175 11.03 -21.61 35.13
N SER A 176 10.24 -22.66 35.08
CA SER A 176 9.84 -23.36 36.31
C SER A 176 9.44 -24.79 36.02
N VAL A 177 10.38 -25.62 35.58
CA VAL A 177 10.36 -27.09 35.80
C VAL A 177 11.80 -27.55 35.80
N PHE A 178 12.44 -27.43 36.95
CA PHE A 178 13.41 -28.37 37.48
C PHE A 178 13.52 -28.11 38.98
#